data_07b194721c4f3af884ecf65de2589840
#
_entry.id   07b194721c4f3af884ecf65de2589840
#
_cell.length_a   1.000
_cell.length_b   1.000
_cell.length_c   1.000
_cell.angle_alpha   90.00
_cell.angle_beta   90.00
_cell.angle_gamma   90.00
#
_symmetry.space_group_name_H-M   'P 1'
#
loop_
_entity.id
_entity.type
_entity.pdbx_description
1 polymer ?
#
loop_
_entity_poly.entity_id
_entity_poly.type
_entity_poly.pdbx_seq_one_letter_code
_entity_poly.pdbx_strand_id
1 'polypeptide(L)'
;MLETGIRGEAKEVVSESNSAQAMKSGELKVYATPSMIALMEQAAYKSVAAELEEGKGTVGTLMNVSHISATPLGMEVTAKSEL
;
A
#
# COMPACT_ATOMS: atom_id res chain seq x y z
N MET A 1 -11.16 -20.08 -0.69
CA MET A 1 -12.41 -19.36 -0.48
C MET A 1 -12.16 -18.07 0.28
N LEU A 2 -12.80 -17.00 -0.10
CA LEU A 2 -12.67 -15.73 0.62
C LEU A 2 -13.43 -15.77 1.94
N GLU A 3 -12.72 -15.46 3.02
CA GLU A 3 -13.31 -15.38 4.35
C GLU A 3 -12.75 -14.15 5.06
N THR A 4 -13.52 -13.55 5.94
CA THR A 4 -13.05 -12.45 6.76
C THR A 4 -11.92 -12.91 7.69
N GLY A 5 -11.00 -12.02 8.02
CA GLY A 5 -9.87 -12.31 8.88
C GLY A 5 -8.57 -12.67 8.14
N ILE A 6 -8.61 -12.82 6.81
CA ILE A 6 -7.39 -13.04 6.02
C ILE A 6 -6.50 -11.81 6.15
N ARG A 7 -5.25 -12.01 6.55
CA ARG A 7 -4.29 -10.94 6.77
C ARG A 7 -3.21 -10.91 5.70
N GLY A 8 -2.74 -9.71 5.41
CA GLY A 8 -1.64 -9.48 4.50
C GLY A 8 -0.66 -8.47 5.04
N GLU A 9 0.52 -8.46 4.45
CA GLU A 9 1.58 -7.54 4.82
C GLU A 9 2.41 -7.21 3.59
N ALA A 10 2.84 -5.96 3.48
CA ALA A 10 3.77 -5.51 2.45
C ALA A 10 4.70 -4.46 3.06
N LYS A 11 5.94 -4.44 2.62
CA LYS A 11 6.97 -3.54 3.13
C LYS A 11 7.70 -2.86 1.99
N GLU A 12 8.16 -1.64 2.23
CA GLU A 12 9.12 -0.98 1.35
C GLU A 12 9.91 0.05 2.14
N VAL A 13 11.06 0.42 1.61
CA VAL A 13 11.89 1.48 2.17
C VAL A 13 11.51 2.78 1.47
N VAL A 14 11.36 3.85 2.24
CA VAL A 14 11.10 5.17 1.67
C VAL A 14 12.35 5.64 0.94
N SER A 15 12.23 5.91 -0.36
CA SER A 15 13.31 6.33 -1.24
C SER A 15 12.86 7.50 -2.10
N GLU A 16 13.78 8.06 -2.88
CA GLU A 16 13.41 9.15 -3.78
C GLU A 16 12.32 8.73 -4.77
N SER A 17 12.33 7.48 -5.24
CA SER A 17 11.35 6.99 -6.23
C SER A 17 9.93 6.89 -5.73
N ASN A 18 9.70 6.72 -4.43
CA ASN A 18 8.36 6.68 -3.83
C ASN A 18 8.05 7.90 -2.98
N SER A 19 8.86 8.95 -3.12
CA SER A 19 8.67 10.22 -2.40
C SER A 19 7.55 11.06 -3.03
N ALA A 20 7.00 11.98 -2.25
CA ALA A 20 5.99 12.91 -2.71
C ALA A 20 6.48 13.70 -3.94
N GLN A 21 7.76 14.12 -3.93
CA GLN A 21 8.35 14.86 -5.04
C GLN A 21 8.37 14.02 -6.32
N ALA A 22 8.82 12.77 -6.25
CA ALA A 22 8.89 11.88 -7.42
C ALA A 22 7.50 11.52 -7.96
N MET A 23 6.54 11.33 -7.07
CA MET A 23 5.15 10.97 -7.43
C MET A 23 4.32 12.20 -7.83
N LYS A 24 4.90 13.39 -7.76
CA LYS A 24 4.23 14.67 -8.06
C LYS A 24 3.00 14.91 -7.18
N SER A 25 3.02 14.39 -5.97
CA SER A 25 1.96 14.59 -4.98
C SER A 25 2.32 15.65 -3.95
N GLY A 26 3.50 16.23 -4.04
CA GLY A 26 4.00 17.29 -3.18
C GLY A 26 5.41 17.67 -3.57
N GLU A 27 6.03 18.56 -2.81
CA GLU A 27 7.37 19.06 -3.11
C GLU A 27 8.48 18.45 -2.23
N LEU A 28 8.08 17.77 -1.16
CA LEU A 28 9.02 17.24 -0.17
C LEU A 28 9.51 15.83 -0.51
N LYS A 29 10.71 15.53 -0.04
CA LYS A 29 11.28 14.18 -0.16
C LYS A 29 10.89 13.34 1.05
N VAL A 30 9.60 13.09 1.18
CA VAL A 30 9.02 12.21 2.19
C VAL A 30 8.14 11.19 1.49
N TYR A 31 7.74 10.14 2.20
CA TYR A 31 6.90 9.08 1.61
C TYR A 31 5.61 9.67 1.04
N ALA A 32 5.34 9.37 -0.23
CA ALA A 32 4.17 9.91 -0.93
C ALA A 32 2.87 9.24 -0.46
N THR A 33 1.81 10.03 -0.30
CA THR A 33 0.48 9.47 0.00
C THR A 33 0.04 8.43 -1.05
N PRO A 34 0.19 8.68 -2.38
CA PRO A 34 -0.12 7.63 -3.36
C PRO A 34 0.71 6.36 -3.19
N SER A 35 1.99 6.49 -2.79
CA SER A 35 2.86 5.33 -2.54
C SER A 35 2.39 4.54 -1.34
N MET A 36 1.97 5.22 -0.28
CA MET A 36 1.40 4.59 0.92
C MET A 36 0.15 3.78 0.56
N ILE A 37 -0.75 4.37 -0.21
CA ILE A 37 -1.97 3.71 -0.66
C ILE A 37 -1.65 2.49 -1.52
N ALA A 38 -0.70 2.62 -2.45
CA ALA A 38 -0.27 1.51 -3.30
C ALA A 38 0.29 0.35 -2.47
N LEU A 39 1.06 0.64 -1.41
CA LEU A 39 1.59 -0.39 -0.52
C LEU A 39 0.47 -1.08 0.26
N MET A 40 -0.52 -0.33 0.74
CA MET A 40 -1.70 -0.89 1.41
C MET A 40 -2.49 -1.79 0.48
N GLU A 41 -2.70 -1.35 -0.77
CA GLU A 41 -3.38 -2.15 -1.78
C GLU A 41 -2.59 -3.43 -2.10
N GLN A 42 -1.27 -3.35 -2.16
CA GLN A 42 -0.41 -4.51 -2.40
C GLN A 42 -0.58 -5.54 -1.29
N ALA A 43 -0.56 -5.12 -0.03
CA ALA A 43 -0.80 -6.02 1.10
C ALA A 43 -2.17 -6.70 0.97
N ALA A 44 -3.18 -5.93 0.62
CA ALA A 44 -4.55 -6.43 0.52
C ALA A 44 -4.75 -7.40 -0.63
N TYR A 45 -4.36 -7.03 -1.88
CA TYR A 45 -4.62 -7.91 -3.03
C TYR A 45 -3.81 -9.20 -2.97
N LYS A 46 -2.58 -9.12 -2.48
CA LYS A 46 -1.73 -10.31 -2.37
C LYS A 46 -2.25 -11.27 -1.29
N SER A 47 -2.85 -10.75 -0.24
CA SER A 47 -3.36 -11.58 0.86
C SER A 47 -4.49 -12.51 0.42
N VAL A 48 -5.26 -12.15 -0.60
CA VAL A 48 -6.40 -12.93 -1.06
C VAL A 48 -6.19 -13.62 -2.41
N ALA A 49 -5.03 -13.39 -3.04
CA ALA A 49 -4.77 -13.92 -4.38
C ALA A 49 -4.91 -15.43 -4.48
N ALA A 50 -4.47 -16.17 -3.47
CA ALA A 50 -4.54 -17.63 -3.44
C ALA A 50 -5.98 -18.14 -3.23
N GLU A 51 -6.89 -17.29 -2.78
CA GLU A 51 -8.28 -17.65 -2.50
C GLU A 51 -9.22 -17.39 -3.69
N LEU A 52 -8.67 -16.85 -4.78
CA LEU A 52 -9.44 -16.50 -5.97
C LEU A 52 -9.31 -17.60 -7.03
N GLU A 53 -10.32 -17.71 -7.88
CA GLU A 53 -10.27 -18.59 -9.04
C GLU A 53 -9.15 -18.13 -10.00
N GLU A 54 -8.56 -19.09 -10.72
CA GLU A 54 -7.54 -18.81 -11.72
C GLU A 54 -8.05 -17.78 -12.74
N GLY A 55 -7.22 -16.83 -13.07
CA GLY A 55 -7.55 -15.75 -14.00
C GLY A 55 -8.33 -14.60 -13.41
N LYS A 56 -8.63 -14.65 -12.11
CA LYS A 56 -9.33 -13.55 -11.41
C LYS A 56 -8.39 -12.81 -10.48
N GLY A 57 -8.70 -11.54 -10.28
CA GLY A 57 -7.97 -10.66 -9.38
C GLY A 57 -8.93 -9.69 -8.70
N THR A 58 -8.35 -8.79 -7.91
CA THR A 58 -9.11 -7.73 -7.24
C THR A 58 -8.59 -6.37 -7.66
N VAL A 59 -9.46 -5.36 -7.63
CA VAL A 59 -9.08 -3.97 -7.87
C VAL A 59 -9.69 -3.10 -6.78
N GLY A 60 -9.00 -2.02 -6.44
CA GLY A 60 -9.54 -1.02 -5.51
C GLY A 60 -10.58 -0.15 -6.20
N THR A 61 -11.70 0.09 -5.52
CA THR A 61 -12.78 0.93 -6.07
C THR A 61 -13.09 2.12 -5.17
N LEU A 62 -12.69 2.07 -3.91
CA LEU A 62 -12.92 3.15 -2.96
C LEU A 62 -11.78 3.17 -1.95
N MET A 63 -11.23 4.35 -1.72
CA MET A 63 -10.19 4.58 -0.70
C MET A 63 -10.66 5.70 0.22
N ASN A 64 -10.57 5.45 1.52
CA ASN A 64 -10.79 6.46 2.55
C ASN A 64 -9.60 6.37 3.51
N VAL A 65 -8.67 7.32 3.38
CA VAL A 65 -7.35 7.22 4.00
C VAL A 65 -6.97 8.52 4.66
N SER A 66 -6.35 8.43 5.83
CA SER A 66 -5.69 9.55 6.49
C SER A 66 -4.18 9.31 6.51
N HIS A 67 -3.40 10.23 5.98
CA HIS A 67 -1.94 10.22 6.05
C HIS A 67 -1.51 11.19 7.14
N ILE A 68 -1.35 10.71 8.34
CA ILE A 68 -1.27 11.53 9.55
C ILE A 68 0.14 11.98 9.93
N SER A 69 1.17 11.42 9.31
CA SER A 69 2.56 11.74 9.65
C SER A 69 3.47 11.49 8.46
N ALA A 70 4.43 12.39 8.25
CA ALA A 70 5.42 12.24 7.20
C ALA A 70 6.47 11.19 7.59
N THR A 71 6.93 10.41 6.60
CA THR A 71 8.00 9.44 6.79
C THR A 71 9.20 9.83 5.92
N PRO A 72 10.38 10.05 6.52
CA PRO A 72 11.55 10.49 5.76
C PRO A 72 12.20 9.35 4.98
N LEU A 73 13.08 9.73 4.04
CA LEU A 73 13.87 8.79 3.26
C LEU A 73 14.67 7.85 4.17
N GLY A 74 14.81 6.61 3.74
CA GLY A 74 15.61 5.60 4.43
C GLY A 74 14.85 4.78 5.46
N MET A 75 13.65 5.18 5.83
CA MET A 75 12.83 4.42 6.78
C MET A 75 12.06 3.31 6.08
N GLU A 76 11.96 2.16 6.75
CA GLU A 76 11.11 1.08 6.28
C GLU A 76 9.67 1.32 6.73
N VAL A 77 8.74 1.13 5.82
CA VAL A 77 7.30 1.20 6.12
C VAL A 77 6.67 -0.17 5.88
N THR A 78 5.71 -0.51 6.72
CA THR A 78 4.99 -1.79 6.65
C THR A 78 3.50 -1.51 6.57
N ALA A 79 2.86 -2.10 5.57
CA ALA A 79 1.40 -2.10 5.46
C ALA A 79 0.87 -3.44 5.91
N LYS A 80 -0.16 -3.43 6.73
CA LYS A 80 -0.85 -4.64 7.18
C LYS A 80 -2.30 -4.52 6.79
N SER A 81 -2.87 -5.61 6.32
CA SER A 81 -4.26 -5.67 5.89
C SER A 81 -5.02 -6.80 6.57
N GLU A 82 -6.32 -6.64 6.66
CA GLU A 82 -7.23 -7.67 7.13
C GLU A 82 -8.53 -7.56 6.33
N LEU A 83 -8.96 -8.70 5.79
CA LEU A 83 -10.20 -8.78 5.04
C LEU A 83 -11.41 -8.78 5.98
#